data_9123b5f43f13759b1306f2ac69868659
#
_entry.id   9123b5f43f13759b1306f2ac69868659
#
_cell.length_a   1.000
_cell.length_b   1.000
_cell.length_c   1.000
_cell.angle_alpha   90.00
_cell.angle_beta   90.00
_cell.angle_gamma   90.00
#
_symmetry.space_group_name_H-M   'P 1'
#
loop_
_entity.id
_entity.type
_entity.pdbx_description
1 polymer ?
#
loop_
_entity_poly.entity_id
_entity_poly.type
_entity_poly.pdbx_seq_one_letter_code
_entity_poly.pdbx_strand_id
1 'polypeptide(L)'
;MEKIYILQPITRENSGKYKVLQEEAVSLIESAGALYAGTIYQNIREINPSTFVGEGKLQELNERLDGLEEITVLFNGELSPSQTLNISSALNNRKVIDRTTLILDIFAKNARSSEGKLQVELAQLKYIYPRLKGKGAALSRLGGGVGTRGPGETQLETDRRYIRGRINYLEKRLKETEKRRALQTQRRKKDEVKTIALVGYTNTGKSTLMNLLTQSGVYVKNELFATLDPTARKFEIEGVEFLLVDTVGFLQDLPHNLIEAFKSTLESALNCDLALIVCDATGEYDMQMQVTLQTLKELEFSSPYLLVMNKSETLGDLSVLPYGSIPISAKENIGISALKQAILGKFKEEYLFCELFVPYEQLSNYNAVKPYLKERKSEFTDNGQKIDAVIPTRYADKFTPYMIKTEA
;
A
#
# COMPACT_ATOMS: atom_id res chain seq x y z
N MET A 1 -0.92 -15.71 23.07
CA MET A 1 -0.60 -15.30 21.69
C MET A 1 -0.72 -16.53 20.81
N GLU A 2 -1.48 -16.46 19.72
CA GLU A 2 -1.64 -17.55 18.77
C GLU A 2 -0.28 -17.91 18.14
N LYS A 3 0.04 -19.20 18.06
CA LYS A 3 1.26 -19.67 17.42
C LYS A 3 0.96 -20.15 16.01
N ILE A 4 1.79 -19.75 15.04
CA ILE A 4 1.58 -20.11 13.64
C ILE A 4 2.80 -20.88 13.11
N TYR A 5 2.51 -22.05 12.52
CA TYR A 5 3.50 -22.88 11.84
C TYR A 5 3.30 -22.79 10.32
N ILE A 6 4.38 -22.53 9.57
CA ILE A 6 4.31 -22.32 8.12
C ILE A 6 4.44 -23.65 7.38
N LEU A 7 3.51 -23.96 6.48
CA LEU A 7 3.63 -24.95 5.44
C LEU A 7 4.01 -24.21 4.14
N GLN A 8 5.29 -24.32 3.74
CA GLN A 8 5.85 -23.63 2.59
C GLN A 8 5.92 -24.53 1.35
N PRO A 9 5.07 -24.32 0.34
CA PRO A 9 5.22 -25.02 -0.93
C PRO A 9 6.34 -24.41 -1.75
N ILE A 10 7.16 -25.25 -2.38
CA ILE A 10 8.20 -24.85 -3.33
C ILE A 10 7.80 -25.41 -4.69
N THR A 11 7.28 -24.54 -5.55
CA THR A 11 6.90 -24.84 -6.95
C THR A 11 8.02 -24.45 -7.91
N ARG A 12 7.89 -24.79 -9.19
CA ARG A 12 8.84 -24.34 -10.21
C ARG A 12 8.91 -22.81 -10.32
N GLU A 13 7.78 -22.14 -10.13
CA GLU A 13 7.65 -20.67 -10.26
C GLU A 13 8.31 -19.91 -9.10
N ASN A 14 8.30 -20.49 -7.89
CA ASN A 14 8.84 -19.83 -6.69
C ASN A 14 10.15 -20.44 -6.18
N SER A 15 10.74 -21.41 -6.88
CA SER A 15 11.94 -22.13 -6.43
C SER A 15 13.15 -21.24 -6.19
N GLY A 16 13.29 -20.13 -6.93
CA GLY A 16 14.37 -19.15 -6.73
C GLY A 16 14.13 -18.16 -5.58
N LYS A 17 12.88 -18.02 -5.11
CA LYS A 17 12.46 -16.97 -4.19
C LYS A 17 11.71 -17.48 -2.93
N TYR A 18 11.64 -18.79 -2.73
CA TYR A 18 10.88 -19.36 -1.61
C TYR A 18 11.37 -18.92 -0.23
N LYS A 19 12.65 -18.63 -0.07
CA LYS A 19 13.22 -18.12 1.19
C LYS A 19 12.69 -16.70 1.48
N VAL A 20 12.70 -15.81 0.49
CA VAL A 20 12.16 -14.45 0.61
C VAL A 20 10.66 -14.51 0.95
N LEU A 21 9.90 -15.38 0.26
CA LEU A 21 8.47 -15.60 0.57
C LEU A 21 8.24 -16.12 2.00
N GLN A 22 9.14 -16.96 2.51
CA GLN A 22 9.06 -17.47 3.87
C GLN A 22 9.38 -16.39 4.90
N GLU A 23 10.42 -15.57 4.69
CA GLU A 23 10.77 -14.44 5.55
C GLU A 23 9.64 -13.41 5.58
N GLU A 24 9.01 -13.15 4.44
CA GLU A 24 7.84 -12.30 4.34
C GLU A 24 6.64 -12.88 5.10
N ALA A 25 6.42 -14.21 5.03
CA ALA A 25 5.36 -14.87 5.80
C ALA A 25 5.59 -14.78 7.32
N VAL A 26 6.84 -14.85 7.78
CA VAL A 26 7.19 -14.60 9.19
C VAL A 26 6.83 -13.17 9.58
N SER A 27 7.22 -12.19 8.77
CA SER A 27 6.88 -10.78 9.02
C SER A 27 5.37 -10.50 9.01
N LEU A 28 4.60 -11.23 8.18
CA LEU A 28 3.13 -11.19 8.20
C LEU A 28 2.57 -11.74 9.52
N ILE A 29 3.09 -12.89 9.99
CA ILE A 29 2.69 -13.49 11.28
C ILE A 29 2.91 -12.51 12.43
N GLU A 30 4.06 -11.88 12.49
CA GLU A 30 4.39 -10.88 13.51
C GLU A 30 3.47 -9.65 13.43
N SER A 31 3.19 -9.16 12.21
CA SER A 31 2.27 -8.03 11.97
C SER A 31 0.83 -8.36 12.39
N ALA A 32 0.41 -9.61 12.24
CA ALA A 32 -0.88 -10.09 12.76
C ALA A 32 -0.91 -10.12 14.31
N GLY A 33 0.26 -10.10 14.96
CA GLY A 33 0.40 -10.21 16.42
C GLY A 33 0.44 -11.66 16.90
N ALA A 34 0.81 -12.61 16.03
CA ALA A 34 1.02 -14.00 16.34
C ALA A 34 2.51 -14.32 16.47
N LEU A 35 2.82 -15.52 16.98
CA LEU A 35 4.19 -15.99 17.15
C LEU A 35 4.52 -17.02 16.05
N TYR A 36 5.64 -16.83 15.40
CA TYR A 36 6.20 -17.80 14.46
C TYR A 36 6.70 -19.04 15.25
N ALA A 37 6.22 -20.24 14.87
CA ALA A 37 6.53 -21.50 15.55
C ALA A 37 7.45 -22.42 14.75
N GLY A 38 7.66 -22.15 13.45
CA GLY A 38 8.50 -22.98 12.60
C GLY A 38 7.98 -23.06 11.16
N THR A 39 8.78 -23.68 10.29
CA THR A 39 8.44 -23.88 8.87
C THR A 39 8.74 -25.31 8.45
N ILE A 40 7.83 -25.90 7.68
CA ILE A 40 8.07 -27.13 6.92
C ILE A 40 7.99 -26.81 5.43
N TYR A 41 8.93 -27.34 4.65
CA TYR A 41 9.02 -27.13 3.21
C TYR A 41 8.60 -28.37 2.44
N GLN A 42 7.93 -28.16 1.31
CA GLN A 42 7.69 -29.23 0.36
C GLN A 42 7.95 -28.80 -1.07
N ASN A 43 8.84 -29.52 -1.75
CA ASN A 43 8.98 -29.38 -3.21
C ASN A 43 7.76 -29.99 -3.90
N ILE A 44 7.08 -29.18 -4.70
CA ILE A 44 5.87 -29.55 -5.45
C ILE A 44 6.27 -29.74 -6.92
N ARG A 45 6.26 -30.97 -7.39
CA ARG A 45 6.39 -31.29 -8.82
C ARG A 45 5.03 -31.19 -9.53
N GLU A 46 4.01 -31.67 -8.85
CA GLU A 46 2.63 -31.72 -9.31
C GLU A 46 1.70 -31.39 -8.14
N ILE A 47 0.77 -30.46 -8.36
CA ILE A 47 -0.15 -29.99 -7.32
C ILE A 47 -1.19 -31.09 -7.07
N ASN A 48 -1.32 -31.53 -5.82
CA ASN A 48 -2.40 -32.42 -5.43
C ASN A 48 -3.73 -31.65 -5.43
N PRO A 49 -4.73 -32.05 -6.25
CA PRO A 49 -6.00 -31.34 -6.32
C PRO A 49 -6.76 -31.28 -4.99
N SER A 50 -6.56 -32.29 -4.11
CA SER A 50 -7.26 -32.41 -2.84
C SER A 50 -6.64 -31.59 -1.71
N THR A 51 -5.30 -31.55 -1.62
CA THR A 51 -4.57 -31.00 -0.46
C THR A 51 -3.45 -30.03 -0.86
N PHE A 52 -3.24 -29.78 -2.16
CA PHE A 52 -2.10 -29.02 -2.72
C PHE A 52 -0.76 -29.73 -2.50
N VAL A 53 -0.53 -30.26 -1.32
CA VAL A 53 0.69 -30.94 -0.87
C VAL A 53 0.46 -32.45 -0.77
N GLY A 54 1.53 -33.26 -0.77
CA GLY A 54 1.44 -34.71 -0.63
C GLY A 54 1.02 -35.14 0.76
N GLU A 55 0.31 -36.28 0.88
CA GLU A 55 -0.19 -36.83 2.14
C GLU A 55 0.95 -37.12 3.13
N GLY A 56 2.08 -37.70 2.68
CA GLY A 56 3.24 -37.96 3.53
C GLY A 56 3.81 -36.70 4.20
N LYS A 57 3.71 -35.51 3.51
CA LYS A 57 4.13 -34.25 4.12
C LYS A 57 3.15 -33.76 5.17
N LEU A 58 1.87 -33.99 5.00
CA LEU A 58 0.86 -33.68 6.02
C LEU A 58 1.02 -34.57 7.24
N GLN A 59 1.37 -35.84 7.03
CA GLN A 59 1.67 -36.78 8.15
C GLN A 59 2.92 -36.30 8.90
N GLU A 60 4.03 -35.97 8.21
CA GLU A 60 5.23 -35.40 8.82
C GLU A 60 4.94 -34.11 9.60
N LEU A 61 4.10 -33.23 9.03
CA LEU A 61 3.68 -32.00 9.72
C LEU A 61 2.87 -32.31 10.96
N ASN A 62 1.94 -33.27 10.89
CA ASN A 62 1.12 -33.67 12.03
C ASN A 62 1.98 -34.23 13.18
N GLU A 63 2.98 -35.07 12.87
CA GLU A 63 3.96 -35.58 13.82
C GLU A 63 4.78 -34.48 14.49
N ARG A 64 5.22 -33.46 13.70
CA ARG A 64 5.96 -32.30 14.25
C ARG A 64 5.10 -31.40 15.15
N LEU A 65 3.81 -31.38 14.92
CA LEU A 65 2.86 -30.57 15.69
C LEU A 65 2.27 -31.36 16.87
N ASP A 66 2.63 -32.66 17.03
CA ASP A 66 2.16 -33.46 18.14
C ASP A 66 2.67 -32.90 19.48
N GLY A 67 1.80 -32.90 20.49
CA GLY A 67 2.09 -32.30 21.79
C GLY A 67 2.11 -30.75 21.82
N LEU A 68 1.95 -30.07 20.66
CA LEU A 68 1.82 -28.61 20.60
C LEU A 68 0.33 -28.24 20.54
N GLU A 69 -0.16 -27.62 21.61
CA GLU A 69 -1.54 -27.13 21.69
C GLU A 69 -1.66 -25.73 20.99
N GLU A 70 -2.85 -25.45 20.49
CA GLU A 70 -3.24 -24.13 19.91
C GLU A 70 -2.33 -23.59 18.79
N ILE A 71 -1.86 -24.48 17.89
CA ILE A 71 -1.13 -24.07 16.70
C ILE A 71 -2.06 -23.97 15.50
N THR A 72 -2.01 -22.80 14.84
CA THR A 72 -2.58 -22.57 13.51
C THR A 72 -1.54 -22.88 12.43
N VAL A 73 -1.92 -23.58 11.39
CA VAL A 73 -1.07 -23.83 10.22
C VAL A 73 -1.36 -22.79 9.15
N LEU A 74 -0.32 -22.05 8.77
CA LEU A 74 -0.34 -21.13 7.64
C LEU A 74 0.19 -21.84 6.39
N PHE A 75 -0.66 -22.06 5.40
CA PHE A 75 -0.19 -22.38 4.05
C PHE A 75 0.28 -21.10 3.35
N ASN A 76 1.59 -21.04 3.00
CA ASN A 76 2.16 -19.85 2.37
C ASN A 76 1.89 -19.81 0.86
N GLY A 77 0.65 -19.64 0.49
CA GLY A 77 0.09 -19.59 -0.85
C GLY A 77 -1.42 -19.48 -0.77
N GLU A 78 -2.11 -19.69 -1.88
CA GLU A 78 -3.57 -19.74 -1.92
C GLU A 78 -4.09 -21.17 -1.87
N LEU A 79 -5.16 -21.41 -1.12
CA LEU A 79 -5.86 -22.68 -1.05
C LEU A 79 -7.31 -22.52 -1.55
N SER A 80 -7.80 -23.54 -2.25
CA SER A 80 -9.23 -23.68 -2.46
C SER A 80 -9.95 -24.04 -1.15
N PRO A 81 -11.27 -23.78 -1.04
CA PRO A 81 -12.03 -24.14 0.14
C PRO A 81 -11.94 -25.61 0.52
N SER A 82 -11.96 -26.51 -0.49
CA SER A 82 -11.81 -27.95 -0.29
C SER A 82 -10.41 -28.32 0.20
N GLN A 83 -9.36 -27.73 -0.35
CA GLN A 83 -7.99 -27.97 0.10
C GLN A 83 -7.79 -27.54 1.56
N THR A 84 -8.30 -26.39 1.96
CA THR A 84 -8.23 -25.93 3.36
C THR A 84 -8.89 -26.93 4.32
N LEU A 85 -10.09 -27.44 3.97
CA LEU A 85 -10.81 -28.43 4.77
C LEU A 85 -10.08 -29.77 4.82
N ASN A 86 -9.57 -30.25 3.68
CA ASN A 86 -8.88 -31.54 3.60
C ASN A 86 -7.55 -31.50 4.37
N ILE A 87 -6.78 -30.42 4.27
CA ILE A 87 -5.56 -30.23 5.06
C ILE A 87 -5.89 -30.18 6.55
N SER A 88 -6.92 -29.42 6.96
CA SER A 88 -7.36 -29.36 8.35
C SER A 88 -7.74 -30.76 8.88
N SER A 89 -8.50 -31.54 8.10
CA SER A 89 -8.88 -32.89 8.45
C SER A 89 -7.67 -33.81 8.60
N ALA A 90 -6.68 -33.71 7.70
CA ALA A 90 -5.44 -34.50 7.77
C ALA A 90 -4.55 -34.07 8.95
N LEU A 91 -4.73 -32.88 9.50
CA LEU A 91 -4.02 -32.34 10.66
C LEU A 91 -4.86 -32.38 11.95
N ASN A 92 -5.68 -33.40 12.14
CA ASN A 92 -6.50 -33.61 13.35
C ASN A 92 -7.44 -32.41 13.63
N ASN A 93 -8.05 -31.83 12.57
CA ASN A 93 -8.93 -30.67 12.64
C ASN A 93 -8.26 -29.37 13.18
N ARG A 94 -6.95 -29.28 13.08
CA ARG A 94 -6.26 -28.02 13.40
C ARG A 94 -6.72 -26.89 12.47
N LYS A 95 -6.68 -25.68 12.99
CA LYS A 95 -6.97 -24.47 12.20
C LYS A 95 -5.93 -24.32 11.10
N VAL A 96 -6.39 -24.22 9.85
CA VAL A 96 -5.56 -23.98 8.67
C VAL A 96 -6.04 -22.70 8.02
N ILE A 97 -5.11 -21.79 7.79
CA ILE A 97 -5.33 -20.54 7.05
C ILE A 97 -4.37 -20.47 5.89
N ASP A 98 -4.73 -19.74 4.87
CA ASP A 98 -3.84 -19.41 3.76
C ASP A 98 -3.30 -17.97 3.88
N ARG A 99 -2.37 -17.62 3.01
CA ARG A 99 -1.73 -16.31 2.99
C ARG A 99 -2.75 -15.17 2.85
N THR A 100 -3.79 -15.35 2.01
CA THR A 100 -4.85 -14.37 1.80
C THR A 100 -5.64 -14.09 3.08
N THR A 101 -5.99 -15.14 3.83
CA THR A 101 -6.67 -14.99 5.12
C THR A 101 -5.84 -14.18 6.10
N LEU A 102 -4.53 -14.51 6.22
CA LEU A 102 -3.63 -13.78 7.13
C LEU A 102 -3.50 -12.30 6.76
N ILE A 103 -3.37 -11.98 5.47
CA ILE A 103 -3.32 -10.58 5.00
C ILE A 103 -4.62 -9.84 5.33
N LEU A 104 -5.78 -10.48 5.11
CA LEU A 104 -7.08 -9.88 5.44
C LEU A 104 -7.24 -9.62 6.94
N ASP A 105 -6.71 -10.49 7.79
CA ASP A 105 -6.73 -10.30 9.24
C ASP A 105 -5.83 -9.12 9.68
N ILE A 106 -4.65 -8.96 9.05
CA ILE A 106 -3.77 -7.80 9.27
C ILE A 106 -4.48 -6.52 8.83
N PHE A 107 -5.17 -6.54 7.68
CA PHE A 107 -5.93 -5.40 7.21
C PHE A 107 -7.07 -5.03 8.16
N ALA A 108 -7.80 -6.03 8.68
CA ALA A 108 -8.86 -5.80 9.65
C ALA A 108 -8.34 -5.15 10.94
N LYS A 109 -7.15 -5.55 11.40
CA LYS A 109 -6.48 -4.99 12.56
C LYS A 109 -6.04 -3.53 12.34
N ASN A 110 -5.59 -3.19 11.12
CA ASN A 110 -5.00 -1.89 10.80
C ASN A 110 -5.98 -0.87 10.21
N ALA A 111 -7.18 -1.29 9.76
CA ALA A 111 -8.23 -0.41 9.26
C ALA A 111 -8.75 0.53 10.34
N ARG A 112 -8.50 1.83 10.21
CA ARG A 112 -8.95 2.87 11.17
C ARG A 112 -10.12 3.67 10.64
N SER A 113 -10.08 4.04 9.35
CA SER A 113 -11.13 4.81 8.71
C SER A 113 -12.42 3.99 8.55
N SER A 114 -13.55 4.68 8.50
CA SER A 114 -14.84 4.03 8.21
C SER A 114 -14.83 3.37 6.84
N GLU A 115 -14.14 3.95 5.86
CA GLU A 115 -14.04 3.42 4.51
C GLU A 115 -13.13 2.19 4.46
N GLY A 116 -11.92 2.25 5.05
CA GLY A 116 -11.02 1.12 5.15
C GLY A 116 -11.68 -0.09 5.82
N LYS A 117 -12.46 0.12 6.88
CA LYS A 117 -13.24 -0.95 7.54
C LYS A 117 -14.27 -1.57 6.60
N LEU A 118 -14.99 -0.76 5.82
CA LEU A 118 -15.98 -1.27 4.85
C LEU A 118 -15.31 -2.05 3.72
N GLN A 119 -14.14 -1.60 3.25
CA GLN A 119 -13.35 -2.29 2.21
C GLN A 119 -12.82 -3.63 2.70
N VAL A 120 -12.24 -3.67 3.90
CA VAL A 120 -11.74 -4.92 4.50
C VAL A 120 -12.89 -5.91 4.73
N GLU A 121 -14.02 -5.45 5.29
CA GLU A 121 -15.19 -6.30 5.47
C GLU A 121 -15.69 -6.85 4.13
N LEU A 122 -15.74 -6.01 3.09
CA LEU A 122 -16.13 -6.45 1.74
C LEU A 122 -15.16 -7.51 1.20
N ALA A 123 -13.86 -7.28 1.32
CA ALA A 123 -12.82 -8.22 0.88
C ALA A 123 -12.94 -9.57 1.62
N GLN A 124 -13.09 -9.54 2.94
CA GLN A 124 -13.28 -10.75 3.76
C GLN A 124 -14.54 -11.51 3.35
N LEU A 125 -15.66 -10.82 3.15
CA LEU A 125 -16.92 -11.46 2.75
C LEU A 125 -16.85 -12.03 1.34
N LYS A 126 -16.23 -11.34 0.38
CA LYS A 126 -15.99 -11.85 -0.98
C LYS A 126 -15.08 -13.08 -0.97
N TYR A 127 -14.10 -13.10 -0.09
CA TYR A 127 -13.18 -14.24 0.07
C TYR A 127 -13.85 -15.44 0.73
N ILE A 128 -14.69 -15.25 1.74
CA ILE A 128 -15.38 -16.30 2.49
C ILE A 128 -16.58 -16.83 1.69
N TYR A 129 -17.30 -16.00 0.95
CA TYR A 129 -18.55 -16.36 0.27
C TYR A 129 -18.46 -17.62 -0.62
N PRO A 130 -17.48 -17.78 -1.52
CA PRO A 130 -17.32 -19.01 -2.28
C PRO A 130 -16.93 -20.23 -1.41
N ARG A 131 -16.25 -19.97 -0.27
CA ARG A 131 -15.79 -21.00 0.68
C ARG A 131 -16.89 -21.60 1.53
N LEU A 132 -18.05 -21.00 1.62
CA LEU A 132 -19.23 -21.55 2.28
C LEU A 132 -19.83 -22.78 1.58
N LYS A 133 -19.60 -22.94 0.27
CA LYS A 133 -20.11 -24.09 -0.49
C LYS A 133 -19.56 -25.43 0.01
N GLY A 134 -18.34 -25.47 0.52
CA GLY A 134 -17.69 -26.71 1.00
C GLY A 134 -18.18 -27.23 2.37
N LYS A 135 -18.64 -26.32 3.24
CA LYS A 135 -19.13 -26.71 4.58
C LYS A 135 -20.50 -27.39 4.57
N GLY A 136 -21.37 -27.06 3.61
CA GLY A 136 -22.71 -27.66 3.48
C GLY A 136 -22.68 -29.15 3.12
N ALA A 137 -21.74 -29.57 2.28
CA ALA A 137 -21.61 -31.00 1.90
C ALA A 137 -21.11 -31.88 3.03
N ALA A 138 -20.34 -31.32 4.01
CA ALA A 138 -19.92 -32.04 5.19
C ALA A 138 -21.04 -32.17 6.25
N LEU A 139 -21.89 -31.13 6.36
CA LEU A 139 -23.04 -31.13 7.28
C LEU A 139 -24.23 -31.95 6.74
N SER A 140 -24.44 -32.00 5.43
CA SER A 140 -25.52 -32.76 4.80
C SER A 140 -25.30 -34.27 4.83
N ARG A 141 -24.06 -34.77 5.01
CA ARG A 141 -23.75 -36.19 5.19
C ARG A 141 -24.17 -36.74 6.55
N LEU A 142 -24.44 -35.87 7.53
CA LEU A 142 -24.79 -36.27 8.92
C LEU A 142 -26.30 -36.40 9.18
N GLY A 143 -27.19 -36.13 8.21
CA GLY A 143 -28.62 -36.13 8.48
C GLY A 143 -29.51 -36.12 7.26
N GLY A 144 -29.53 -37.15 6.42
CA GLY A 144 -30.44 -37.12 5.32
C GLY A 144 -30.86 -38.43 4.74
N GLY A 145 -32.12 -38.81 4.99
CA GLY A 145 -32.87 -39.70 4.11
C GLY A 145 -33.24 -38.99 2.79
N VAL A 146 -33.45 -39.80 1.73
CA VAL A 146 -33.84 -39.34 0.41
C VAL A 146 -35.11 -38.47 0.49
N GLY A 147 -35.03 -37.19 0.13
CA GLY A 147 -36.20 -36.31 -0.03
C GLY A 147 -36.45 -35.23 1.03
N THR A 148 -35.68 -35.17 2.11
CA THR A 148 -35.82 -34.10 3.12
C THR A 148 -34.67 -33.10 3.01
N ARG A 149 -34.95 -31.82 2.71
CA ARG A 149 -34.01 -30.72 2.91
C ARG A 149 -33.66 -30.68 4.40
N GLY A 150 -32.45 -31.11 4.76
CA GLY A 150 -32.00 -31.13 6.14
C GLY A 150 -31.86 -29.69 6.68
N PRO A 151 -31.96 -29.49 8.02
CA PRO A 151 -31.81 -28.18 8.66
C PRO A 151 -30.47 -27.49 8.35
N GLY A 152 -29.42 -28.23 7.97
CA GLY A 152 -28.13 -27.71 7.58
C GLY A 152 -28.10 -27.02 6.20
N GLU A 153 -28.90 -27.48 5.23
CA GLU A 153 -29.02 -26.82 3.92
C GLU A 153 -29.73 -25.47 4.03
N THR A 154 -30.80 -25.38 4.82
CA THR A 154 -31.54 -24.14 5.02
C THR A 154 -30.71 -23.10 5.76
N GLN A 155 -29.89 -23.49 6.73
CA GLN A 155 -29.01 -22.57 7.45
C GLN A 155 -27.91 -22.02 6.54
N LEU A 156 -27.25 -22.89 5.77
CA LEU A 156 -26.23 -22.48 4.82
C LEU A 156 -26.78 -21.53 3.75
N GLU A 157 -28.00 -21.79 3.24
CA GLU A 157 -28.63 -20.93 2.26
C GLU A 157 -29.02 -19.57 2.86
N THR A 158 -29.45 -19.55 4.12
CA THR A 158 -29.74 -18.32 4.88
C THR A 158 -28.47 -17.51 5.09
N ASP A 159 -27.37 -18.14 5.52
CA ASP A 159 -26.07 -17.48 5.71
C ASP A 159 -25.55 -16.90 4.39
N ARG A 160 -25.66 -17.66 3.30
CA ARG A 160 -25.26 -17.16 1.97
C ARG A 160 -26.09 -15.97 1.51
N ARG A 161 -27.39 -16.00 1.76
CA ARG A 161 -28.28 -14.88 1.43
C ARG A 161 -27.93 -13.64 2.25
N TYR A 162 -27.67 -13.82 3.53
CA TYR A 162 -27.23 -12.75 4.43
C TYR A 162 -25.91 -12.13 3.95
N ILE A 163 -24.90 -12.95 3.69
CA ILE A 163 -23.57 -12.48 3.24
C ILE A 163 -23.68 -11.79 1.88
N ARG A 164 -24.46 -12.32 0.94
CA ARG A 164 -24.68 -11.68 -0.37
C ARG A 164 -25.37 -10.32 -0.21
N GLY A 165 -26.38 -10.23 0.66
CA GLY A 165 -27.02 -8.97 1.00
C GLY A 165 -26.06 -7.95 1.60
N ARG A 166 -25.16 -8.42 2.49
CA ARG A 166 -24.14 -7.56 3.10
C ARG A 166 -23.11 -7.09 2.08
N ILE A 167 -22.63 -7.95 1.17
CA ILE A 167 -21.73 -7.58 0.07
C ILE A 167 -22.37 -6.46 -0.77
N ASN A 168 -23.62 -6.62 -1.24
CA ASN A 168 -24.32 -5.62 -2.03
C ASN A 168 -24.46 -4.28 -1.29
N TYR A 169 -24.75 -4.33 0.00
CA TYR A 169 -24.83 -3.13 0.84
C TYR A 169 -23.49 -2.40 0.93
N LEU A 170 -22.39 -3.13 1.18
CA LEU A 170 -21.05 -2.57 1.28
C LEU A 170 -20.58 -1.96 -0.04
N GLU A 171 -20.81 -2.64 -1.17
CA GLU A 171 -20.49 -2.12 -2.50
C GLU A 171 -21.22 -0.81 -2.80
N LYS A 172 -22.50 -0.72 -2.43
CA LYS A 172 -23.28 0.52 -2.59
C LYS A 172 -22.69 1.66 -1.75
N ARG A 173 -22.34 1.39 -0.48
CA ARG A 173 -21.76 2.39 0.43
C ARG A 173 -20.41 2.88 -0.06
N LEU A 174 -19.55 1.98 -0.53
CA LEU A 174 -18.23 2.34 -1.08
C LEU A 174 -18.38 3.20 -2.34
N LYS A 175 -19.29 2.84 -3.25
CA LYS A 175 -19.57 3.64 -4.46
C LYS A 175 -20.07 5.06 -4.14
N GLU A 176 -20.84 5.23 -3.07
CA GLU A 176 -21.24 6.58 -2.58
C GLU A 176 -20.04 7.37 -2.07
N THR A 177 -19.09 6.72 -1.40
CA THR A 177 -17.87 7.35 -0.88
C THR A 177 -16.92 7.75 -2.02
N GLU A 178 -16.76 6.90 -3.03
CA GLU A 178 -15.98 7.19 -4.25
C GLU A 178 -16.50 8.45 -4.97
N LYS A 179 -17.82 8.58 -5.13
CA LYS A 179 -18.42 9.79 -5.73
C LYS A 179 -18.08 11.06 -4.94
N ARG A 180 -18.11 11.00 -3.60
CA ARG A 180 -17.74 12.14 -2.74
C ARG A 180 -16.26 12.49 -2.90
N ARG A 181 -15.37 11.49 -2.97
CA ARG A 181 -13.94 11.69 -3.23
C ARG A 181 -13.68 12.34 -4.59
N ALA A 182 -14.33 11.86 -5.63
CA ALA A 182 -14.19 12.43 -6.98
C ALA A 182 -14.53 13.92 -6.99
N LEU A 183 -15.58 14.35 -6.30
CA LEU A 183 -15.94 15.76 -6.14
C LEU A 183 -14.88 16.55 -5.35
N GLN A 184 -14.30 15.97 -4.30
CA GLN A 184 -13.21 16.61 -3.55
C GLN A 184 -11.94 16.73 -4.38
N THR A 185 -11.59 15.70 -5.17
CA THR A 185 -10.44 15.72 -6.07
C THR A 185 -10.61 16.76 -7.17
N GLN A 186 -11.82 16.94 -7.72
CA GLN A 186 -12.10 18.03 -8.67
C GLN A 186 -11.91 19.42 -8.05
N ARG A 187 -12.30 19.61 -6.78
CA ARG A 187 -12.05 20.88 -6.07
C ARG A 187 -10.56 21.11 -5.84
N ARG A 188 -9.81 20.06 -5.41
CA ARG A 188 -8.35 20.14 -5.22
C ARG A 188 -7.60 20.46 -6.51
N LYS A 189 -8.04 19.93 -7.66
CA LYS A 189 -7.49 20.30 -8.98
C LYS A 189 -7.71 21.78 -9.31
N LYS A 190 -8.74 22.41 -8.76
CA LYS A 190 -8.93 23.87 -8.87
C LYS A 190 -8.00 24.65 -7.94
N ASP A 191 -7.66 24.10 -6.78
CA ASP A 191 -6.75 24.72 -5.79
C ASP A 191 -5.26 24.53 -6.15
N GLU A 192 -4.96 23.72 -7.21
CA GLU A 192 -3.64 23.56 -7.86
C GLU A 192 -2.50 23.02 -7.00
N VAL A 193 -2.82 22.44 -5.85
CA VAL A 193 -1.81 21.76 -5.05
C VAL A 193 -1.47 20.42 -5.73
N LYS A 194 -0.22 20.27 -6.17
CA LYS A 194 0.28 19.06 -6.81
C LYS A 194 0.31 17.91 -5.82
N THR A 195 -0.16 16.76 -6.27
CA THR A 195 -0.24 15.54 -5.45
C THR A 195 0.91 14.61 -5.78
N ILE A 196 1.64 14.21 -4.75
CA ILE A 196 2.74 13.25 -4.83
C ILE A 196 2.35 12.00 -4.05
N ALA A 197 2.40 10.83 -4.69
CA ALA A 197 2.09 9.56 -4.05
C ALA A 197 3.36 8.79 -3.65
N LEU A 198 3.39 8.26 -2.43
CA LEU A 198 4.39 7.28 -2.01
C LEU A 198 3.87 5.89 -2.34
N VAL A 199 4.52 5.19 -3.25
CA VAL A 199 4.20 3.82 -3.65
C VAL A 199 5.42 2.93 -3.49
N GLY A 200 5.22 1.64 -3.33
CA GLY A 200 6.33 0.69 -3.21
C GLY A 200 5.98 -0.48 -2.30
N TYR A 201 6.92 -1.38 -2.19
CA TYR A 201 6.77 -2.60 -1.41
C TYR A 201 6.51 -2.31 0.08
N THR A 202 5.95 -3.27 0.83
CA THR A 202 5.79 -3.13 2.28
C THR A 202 7.14 -2.97 2.96
N ASN A 203 7.18 -2.26 4.07
CA ASN A 203 8.37 -2.05 4.90
C ASN A 203 9.58 -1.38 4.21
N THR A 204 9.40 -0.71 3.06
CA THR A 204 10.46 0.08 2.41
C THR A 204 10.69 1.45 3.03
N GLY A 205 9.91 1.82 4.06
CA GLY A 205 10.04 3.09 4.78
C GLY A 205 9.22 4.24 4.22
N LYS A 206 8.13 3.99 3.45
CA LYS A 206 7.22 5.02 2.92
C LYS A 206 6.68 5.95 4.01
N SER A 207 6.12 5.39 5.07
CA SER A 207 5.53 6.17 6.17
C SER A 207 6.60 6.93 6.97
N THR A 208 7.83 6.39 7.07
CA THR A 208 8.98 7.10 7.66
C THR A 208 9.34 8.31 6.80
N LEU A 209 9.43 8.13 5.48
CA LEU A 209 9.70 9.22 4.54
C LEU A 209 8.60 10.27 4.58
N MET A 210 7.32 9.85 4.64
CA MET A 210 6.20 10.79 4.80
C MET A 210 6.36 11.66 6.05
N ASN A 211 6.62 11.04 7.20
CA ASN A 211 6.80 11.79 8.45
C ASN A 211 7.97 12.79 8.37
N LEU A 212 9.07 12.38 7.75
CA LEU A 212 10.23 13.24 7.57
C LEU A 212 9.93 14.44 6.67
N LEU A 213 9.32 14.22 5.52
CA LEU A 213 9.00 15.29 4.57
C LEU A 213 7.94 16.26 5.11
N THR A 214 6.95 15.75 5.87
CA THR A 214 5.84 16.55 6.40
C THR A 214 6.06 17.05 7.83
N GLN A 215 7.23 16.76 8.43
CA GLN A 215 7.58 17.10 9.83
C GLN A 215 6.51 16.64 10.84
N SER A 216 5.82 15.56 10.52
CA SER A 216 4.76 15.03 11.34
C SER A 216 5.29 13.91 12.23
N GLY A 217 5.24 14.09 13.54
CA GLY A 217 5.72 13.13 14.55
C GLY A 217 4.79 11.92 14.75
N VAL A 218 4.18 11.37 13.68
CA VAL A 218 3.34 10.19 13.83
C VAL A 218 4.21 8.95 13.98
N TYR A 219 3.88 8.16 14.99
CA TYR A 219 4.56 6.90 15.27
C TYR A 219 4.46 5.94 14.07
N VAL A 220 5.61 5.56 13.53
CA VAL A 220 5.72 4.57 12.44
C VAL A 220 6.03 3.22 13.07
N LYS A 221 5.18 2.25 12.79
CA LYS A 221 5.42 0.85 13.16
C LYS A 221 6.23 0.16 12.07
N ASN A 222 7.20 -0.64 12.47
CA ASN A 222 7.95 -1.52 11.57
C ASN A 222 7.17 -2.83 11.34
N GLU A 223 5.92 -2.71 10.88
CA GLU A 223 5.00 -3.81 10.61
C GLU A 223 4.59 -3.77 9.14
N LEU A 224 4.37 -4.94 8.52
CA LEU A 224 3.82 -5.02 7.17
C LEU A 224 2.38 -4.47 7.19
N PHE A 225 2.02 -3.70 6.15
CA PHE A 225 0.71 -3.04 6.05
C PHE A 225 0.36 -2.12 7.23
N ALA A 226 1.35 -1.46 7.80
CA ALA A 226 1.14 -0.48 8.87
C ALA A 226 0.20 0.66 8.43
N THR A 227 0.21 1.02 7.15
CA THR A 227 -0.69 1.98 6.51
C THR A 227 -1.66 1.24 5.61
N LEU A 228 -2.95 1.22 5.97
CA LEU A 228 -4.03 0.71 5.13
C LEU A 228 -4.86 1.86 4.56
N ASP A 229 -5.15 2.85 5.41
CA ASP A 229 -5.89 4.04 5.01
C ASP A 229 -4.94 5.08 4.39
N PRO A 230 -5.23 5.58 3.17
CA PRO A 230 -4.41 6.62 2.57
C PRO A 230 -4.37 7.85 3.47
N THR A 231 -3.18 8.30 3.80
CA THR A 231 -2.98 9.51 4.59
C THR A 231 -2.43 10.60 3.67
N ALA A 232 -3.12 11.74 3.60
CA ALA A 232 -2.69 12.87 2.80
C ALA A 232 -2.22 14.01 3.70
N ARG A 233 -1.04 14.59 3.41
CA ARG A 233 -0.46 15.68 4.18
C ARG A 233 0.19 16.71 3.29
N LYS A 234 0.06 17.97 3.67
CA LYS A 234 0.76 19.06 3.00
C LYS A 234 2.22 19.10 3.44
N PHE A 235 3.10 19.38 2.50
CA PHE A 235 4.48 19.73 2.77
C PHE A 235 4.95 20.78 1.75
N GLU A 236 6.03 21.46 2.06
CA GLU A 236 6.54 22.56 1.26
C GLU A 236 7.99 22.30 0.84
N ILE A 237 8.30 22.60 -0.41
CA ILE A 237 9.66 22.61 -0.94
C ILE A 237 9.89 23.96 -1.58
N GLU A 238 10.82 24.76 -1.03
CA GLU A 238 11.20 26.07 -1.56
C GLU A 238 10.02 27.01 -1.89
N GLY A 239 8.98 27.02 -1.03
CA GLY A 239 7.81 27.85 -1.22
C GLY A 239 6.69 27.20 -2.07
N VAL A 240 6.92 26.04 -2.69
CA VAL A 240 5.89 25.30 -3.41
C VAL A 240 5.19 24.32 -2.48
N GLU A 241 3.87 24.41 -2.36
CA GLU A 241 3.06 23.47 -1.58
C GLU A 241 2.73 22.21 -2.40
N PHE A 242 2.94 21.06 -1.80
CA PHE A 242 2.59 19.75 -2.32
C PHE A 242 1.69 18.99 -1.36
N LEU A 243 0.86 18.09 -1.89
CA LEU A 243 0.11 17.12 -1.11
C LEU A 243 0.79 15.76 -1.23
N LEU A 244 1.36 15.26 -0.14
CA LEU A 244 1.97 13.93 -0.08
C LEU A 244 0.93 12.91 0.39
N VAL A 245 0.77 11.82 -0.36
CA VAL A 245 -0.18 10.73 -0.06
C VAL A 245 0.61 9.45 0.19
N ASP A 246 0.48 8.89 1.39
CA ASP A 246 0.99 7.55 1.71
C ASP A 246 -0.02 6.49 1.27
N THR A 247 0.47 5.39 0.71
CA THR A 247 -0.36 4.31 0.18
C THR A 247 -0.08 2.99 0.87
N VAL A 248 -0.98 2.04 0.66
CA VAL A 248 -0.78 0.65 1.07
C VAL A 248 0.48 0.11 0.37
N GLY A 249 1.35 -0.55 1.13
CA GLY A 249 2.51 -1.21 0.53
C GLY A 249 2.12 -2.46 -0.26
N PHE A 250 2.84 -2.70 -1.35
CA PHE A 250 2.68 -3.92 -2.14
C PHE A 250 3.42 -5.10 -1.51
N LEU A 251 2.94 -6.29 -1.80
CA LEU A 251 3.58 -7.57 -1.46
C LEU A 251 3.68 -8.43 -2.70
N GLN A 252 4.58 -9.40 -2.66
CA GLN A 252 4.65 -10.43 -3.69
C GLN A 252 3.42 -11.33 -3.64
N ASP A 253 2.95 -11.74 -4.82
CA ASP A 253 1.82 -12.65 -4.99
C ASP A 253 0.54 -12.17 -4.21
N LEU A 254 0.26 -10.84 -4.25
CA LEU A 254 -1.00 -10.31 -3.74
C LEU A 254 -2.16 -10.89 -4.57
N PRO A 255 -3.14 -11.52 -3.92
CA PRO A 255 -4.30 -12.04 -4.63
C PRO A 255 -5.03 -10.96 -5.41
N HIS A 256 -5.40 -11.24 -6.68
CA HIS A 256 -6.13 -10.29 -7.52
C HIS A 256 -7.41 -9.76 -6.86
N ASN A 257 -8.12 -10.60 -6.12
CA ASN A 257 -9.31 -10.21 -5.36
C ASN A 257 -9.02 -9.13 -4.31
N LEU A 258 -7.81 -9.11 -3.73
CA LEU A 258 -7.39 -8.08 -2.78
C LEU A 258 -7.02 -6.79 -3.52
N ILE A 259 -6.33 -6.87 -4.65
CA ILE A 259 -6.02 -5.71 -5.49
C ILE A 259 -7.32 -5.01 -5.91
N GLU A 260 -8.33 -5.76 -6.36
CA GLU A 260 -9.65 -5.19 -6.69
C GLU A 260 -10.35 -4.56 -5.48
N ALA A 261 -10.33 -5.21 -4.32
CA ALA A 261 -10.98 -4.70 -3.12
C ALA A 261 -10.35 -3.39 -2.62
N PHE A 262 -9.03 -3.22 -2.81
CA PHE A 262 -8.29 -2.03 -2.42
C PHE A 262 -8.01 -1.07 -3.58
N LYS A 263 -8.54 -1.34 -4.78
CA LYS A 263 -8.37 -0.49 -5.97
C LYS A 263 -8.76 0.96 -5.67
N SER A 264 -9.86 1.19 -4.99
CA SER A 264 -10.32 2.54 -4.66
C SER A 264 -9.43 3.28 -3.65
N THR A 265 -8.75 2.56 -2.75
CA THR A 265 -7.71 3.12 -1.85
C THR A 265 -6.45 3.46 -2.64
N LEU A 266 -6.08 2.60 -3.58
CA LEU A 266 -4.93 2.81 -4.47
C LEU A 266 -5.23 3.88 -5.54
N GLU A 267 -6.46 3.99 -6.04
CA GLU A 267 -6.87 5.01 -7.02
C GLU A 267 -6.61 6.44 -6.54
N SER A 268 -6.74 6.71 -5.24
CA SER A 268 -6.40 8.03 -4.69
C SER A 268 -4.90 8.35 -4.80
N ALA A 269 -4.06 7.32 -4.86
CA ALA A 269 -2.62 7.42 -5.11
C ALA A 269 -2.30 7.40 -6.62
N LEU A 270 -3.11 6.69 -7.41
CA LEU A 270 -2.93 6.58 -8.86
C LEU A 270 -3.25 7.89 -9.59
N ASN A 271 -4.16 8.71 -9.02
CA ASN A 271 -4.50 10.04 -9.53
C ASN A 271 -3.56 11.13 -8.99
N CYS A 272 -2.26 10.85 -8.91
CA CYS A 272 -1.22 11.80 -8.50
C CYS A 272 -0.55 12.47 -9.71
N ASP A 273 0.12 13.61 -9.48
CA ASP A 273 0.93 14.29 -10.48
C ASP A 273 2.34 13.68 -10.59
N LEU A 274 2.81 13.03 -9.50
CA LEU A 274 4.11 12.37 -9.42
C LEU A 274 4.04 11.20 -8.44
N ALA A 275 4.60 10.04 -8.78
CA ALA A 275 4.82 8.95 -7.83
C ALA A 275 6.28 8.87 -7.38
N LEU A 276 6.50 8.61 -6.10
CA LEU A 276 7.79 8.22 -5.55
C LEU A 276 7.74 6.71 -5.31
N ILE A 277 8.43 5.94 -6.17
CA ILE A 277 8.56 4.48 -5.99
C ILE A 277 9.68 4.25 -4.99
N VAL A 278 9.31 3.84 -3.77
CA VAL A 278 10.25 3.65 -2.66
C VAL A 278 10.62 2.17 -2.56
N CYS A 279 11.89 1.86 -2.77
CA CYS A 279 12.48 0.53 -2.60
C CYS A 279 13.47 0.53 -1.42
N ASP A 280 13.67 -0.65 -0.82
CA ASP A 280 14.68 -0.87 0.20
C ASP A 280 16.00 -1.21 -0.46
N ALA A 281 16.99 -0.32 -0.36
CA ALA A 281 18.29 -0.47 -1.00
C ALA A 281 19.11 -1.64 -0.44
N THR A 282 18.77 -2.16 0.74
CA THR A 282 19.49 -3.25 1.41
C THR A 282 18.96 -4.64 1.06
N GLY A 283 17.78 -4.71 0.42
CA GLY A 283 17.08 -5.95 0.12
C GLY A 283 17.10 -6.29 -1.37
N GLU A 284 16.17 -7.14 -1.75
CA GLU A 284 15.92 -7.56 -3.14
C GLU A 284 15.17 -6.44 -3.91
N TYR A 285 15.84 -5.26 -4.07
CA TYR A 285 15.19 -4.08 -4.65
C TYR A 285 14.71 -4.30 -6.10
N ASP A 286 15.38 -5.13 -6.87
CA ASP A 286 14.95 -5.47 -8.23
C ASP A 286 13.59 -6.16 -8.23
N MET A 287 13.40 -7.12 -7.32
CA MET A 287 12.12 -7.80 -7.13
C MET A 287 11.04 -6.83 -6.63
N GLN A 288 11.37 -6.01 -5.62
CA GLN A 288 10.43 -5.02 -5.08
C GLN A 288 9.97 -4.01 -6.15
N MET A 289 10.91 -3.55 -6.98
CA MET A 289 10.64 -2.65 -8.10
C MET A 289 9.76 -3.32 -9.16
N GLN A 290 10.09 -4.56 -9.55
CA GLN A 290 9.30 -5.32 -10.53
C GLN A 290 7.86 -5.53 -10.07
N VAL A 291 7.66 -6.00 -8.82
CA VAL A 291 6.33 -6.18 -8.23
C VAL A 291 5.57 -4.86 -8.21
N THR A 292 6.21 -3.77 -7.77
CA THR A 292 5.60 -2.44 -7.73
C THR A 292 5.17 -1.97 -9.11
N LEU A 293 6.06 -2.04 -10.11
CA LEU A 293 5.78 -1.60 -11.47
C LEU A 293 4.71 -2.46 -12.14
N GLN A 294 4.73 -3.79 -11.92
CA GLN A 294 3.72 -4.69 -12.45
C GLN A 294 2.34 -4.36 -11.86
N THR A 295 2.23 -4.17 -10.54
CA THR A 295 0.97 -3.80 -9.89
C THR A 295 0.47 -2.44 -10.37
N LEU A 296 1.35 -1.45 -10.52
CA LEU A 296 1.00 -0.15 -11.08
C LEU A 296 0.48 -0.26 -12.52
N LYS A 297 1.06 -1.14 -13.33
CA LYS A 297 0.61 -1.41 -14.71
C LYS A 297 -0.77 -2.06 -14.73
N GLU A 298 -1.04 -3.02 -13.86
CA GLU A 298 -2.37 -3.66 -13.71
C GLU A 298 -3.45 -2.66 -13.28
N LEU A 299 -3.05 -1.62 -12.56
CA LEU A 299 -3.90 -0.51 -12.12
C LEU A 299 -3.98 0.65 -13.14
N GLU A 300 -3.43 0.48 -14.34
CA GLU A 300 -3.43 1.47 -15.43
C GLU A 300 -2.77 2.81 -15.03
N PHE A 301 -1.76 2.77 -14.16
CA PHE A 301 -1.02 3.94 -13.73
C PHE A 301 -0.24 4.57 -14.88
N SER A 302 -0.39 5.90 -15.07
CA SER A 302 0.21 6.63 -16.18
C SER A 302 1.02 7.88 -15.78
N SER A 303 1.01 8.24 -14.48
CA SER A 303 1.74 9.43 -14.02
C SER A 303 3.27 9.20 -14.03
N PRO A 304 4.08 10.27 -14.16
CA PRO A 304 5.53 10.15 -14.02
C PRO A 304 5.94 9.66 -12.63
N TYR A 305 7.12 9.03 -12.54
CA TYR A 305 7.64 8.59 -11.26
C TYR A 305 9.12 8.90 -11.07
N LEU A 306 9.56 8.91 -9.82
CA LEU A 306 10.96 8.91 -9.38
C LEU A 306 11.22 7.63 -8.58
N LEU A 307 12.36 6.99 -8.85
CA LEU A 307 12.81 5.82 -8.10
C LEU A 307 13.63 6.28 -6.90
N VAL A 308 13.19 5.92 -5.70
CA VAL A 308 13.81 6.31 -4.43
C VAL A 308 14.34 5.08 -3.72
N MET A 309 15.65 5.00 -3.51
CA MET A 309 16.33 3.89 -2.85
C MET A 309 16.57 4.26 -1.38
N ASN A 310 15.66 3.81 -0.51
CA ASN A 310 15.71 4.10 0.91
C ASN A 310 16.60 3.11 1.68
N LYS A 311 16.98 3.47 2.91
CA LYS A 311 17.89 2.71 3.78
C LYS A 311 19.31 2.60 3.21
N SER A 312 19.72 3.57 2.40
CA SER A 312 21.03 3.58 1.74
C SER A 312 22.21 3.81 2.70
N GLU A 313 21.94 4.16 3.95
CA GLU A 313 22.97 4.37 5.00
C GLU A 313 23.82 3.13 5.30
N THR A 314 23.31 1.95 4.97
CA THR A 314 24.02 0.68 5.20
C THR A 314 24.84 0.21 4.00
N LEU A 315 24.69 0.87 2.84
CA LEU A 315 25.45 0.51 1.64
C LEU A 315 26.83 1.15 1.65
N GLY A 316 27.85 0.32 1.45
CA GLY A 316 29.24 0.81 1.30
C GLY A 316 29.51 1.47 -0.05
N ASP A 317 28.78 1.09 -1.08
CA ASP A 317 28.90 1.61 -2.45
C ASP A 317 27.50 1.87 -3.05
N LEU A 318 27.26 3.11 -3.44
CA LEU A 318 25.99 3.53 -4.06
C LEU A 318 25.96 3.28 -5.58
N SER A 319 27.08 2.94 -6.20
CA SER A 319 27.15 2.67 -7.65
C SER A 319 26.41 1.39 -8.08
N VAL A 320 26.09 0.52 -7.12
CA VAL A 320 25.32 -0.70 -7.35
C VAL A 320 23.83 -0.43 -7.56
N LEU A 321 23.36 0.78 -7.22
CA LEU A 321 21.95 1.15 -7.34
C LEU A 321 21.56 1.45 -8.79
N PRO A 322 20.29 1.28 -9.16
CA PRO A 322 19.82 1.56 -10.51
C PRO A 322 20.11 3.00 -10.95
N TYR A 323 20.56 3.15 -12.20
CA TYR A 323 20.84 4.46 -12.77
C TYR A 323 19.62 5.38 -12.72
N GLY A 324 19.81 6.63 -12.30
CA GLY A 324 18.75 7.63 -12.16
C GLY A 324 17.90 7.46 -10.90
N SER A 325 18.21 6.49 -10.03
CA SER A 325 17.59 6.40 -8.71
C SER A 325 18.18 7.41 -7.73
N ILE A 326 17.39 7.75 -6.71
CA ILE A 326 17.77 8.72 -5.68
C ILE A 326 18.01 7.95 -4.37
N PRO A 327 19.28 7.79 -3.96
CA PRO A 327 19.59 7.16 -2.69
C PRO A 327 19.24 8.09 -1.52
N ILE A 328 18.52 7.54 -0.53
CA ILE A 328 18.15 8.26 0.69
C ILE A 328 18.26 7.37 1.93
N SER A 329 18.37 7.99 3.08
CA SER A 329 18.02 7.40 4.36
C SER A 329 16.93 8.25 5.01
N ALA A 330 15.71 7.76 5.02
CA ALA A 330 14.61 8.43 5.69
C ALA A 330 14.78 8.44 7.22
N LYS A 331 15.52 7.47 7.77
CA LYS A 331 15.83 7.38 9.20
C LYS A 331 16.90 8.37 9.62
N GLU A 332 17.99 8.46 8.87
CA GLU A 332 19.15 9.30 9.18
C GLU A 332 19.08 10.68 8.50
N ASN A 333 17.98 11.00 7.78
CA ASN A 333 17.79 12.25 7.04
C ASN A 333 18.87 12.54 5.98
N ILE A 334 19.37 11.48 5.33
CA ILE A 334 20.40 11.57 4.28
C ILE A 334 19.71 11.58 2.91
N GLY A 335 20.25 12.37 1.94
CA GLY A 335 19.79 12.43 0.56
C GLY A 335 18.43 13.15 0.35
N ILE A 336 17.80 13.67 1.42
CA ILE A 336 16.48 14.31 1.34
C ILE A 336 16.51 15.61 0.55
N SER A 337 17.59 16.38 0.61
CA SER A 337 17.75 17.57 -0.22
C SER A 337 17.76 17.23 -1.71
N ALA A 338 18.50 16.20 -2.11
CA ALA A 338 18.54 15.74 -3.51
C ALA A 338 17.15 15.24 -3.97
N LEU A 339 16.42 14.53 -3.11
CA LEU A 339 15.05 14.10 -3.39
C LEU A 339 14.13 15.30 -3.60
N LYS A 340 14.18 16.32 -2.73
CA LYS A 340 13.39 17.56 -2.86
C LYS A 340 13.69 18.28 -4.17
N GLN A 341 14.96 18.40 -4.55
CA GLN A 341 15.37 19.01 -5.82
C GLN A 341 14.87 18.21 -7.03
N ALA A 342 14.95 16.87 -6.96
CA ALA A 342 14.42 16.03 -8.04
C ALA A 342 12.89 16.16 -8.18
N ILE A 343 12.16 16.30 -7.07
CA ILE A 343 10.72 16.57 -7.09
C ILE A 343 10.45 17.91 -7.78
N LEU A 344 11.09 19.00 -7.33
CA LEU A 344 10.94 20.33 -7.95
C LEU A 344 11.28 20.30 -9.44
N GLY A 345 12.34 19.55 -9.82
CA GLY A 345 12.75 19.40 -11.21
C GLY A 345 11.66 18.82 -12.12
N LYS A 346 10.75 17.97 -11.58
CA LYS A 346 9.61 17.44 -12.34
C LYS A 346 8.52 18.48 -12.62
N PHE A 347 8.46 19.54 -11.82
CA PHE A 347 7.48 20.62 -11.94
C PHE A 347 8.12 21.96 -12.37
N LYS A 348 9.38 21.93 -12.86
CA LYS A 348 10.14 23.14 -13.22
C LYS A 348 9.40 24.05 -14.20
N GLU A 349 8.63 23.51 -15.13
CA GLU A 349 7.89 24.27 -16.12
C GLU A 349 6.64 24.96 -15.54
N GLU A 350 6.17 24.47 -14.39
CA GLU A 350 4.93 24.98 -13.78
C GLU A 350 5.15 26.10 -12.76
N TYR A 351 6.39 26.31 -12.30
CA TYR A 351 6.73 27.31 -11.31
C TYR A 351 7.94 28.14 -11.75
N LEU A 352 7.80 29.45 -11.63
CA LEU A 352 8.86 30.42 -11.86
C LEU A 352 9.43 30.89 -10.52
N PHE A 353 10.72 30.68 -10.32
CA PHE A 353 11.48 31.22 -9.19
C PHE A 353 12.13 32.53 -9.63
N CYS A 354 11.79 33.64 -9.00
CA CYS A 354 12.25 34.93 -9.41
C CYS A 354 12.39 35.93 -8.26
N GLU A 355 13.25 36.94 -8.46
CA GLU A 355 13.33 38.08 -7.60
C GLU A 355 12.45 39.20 -8.18
N LEU A 356 11.63 39.81 -7.31
CA LEU A 356 10.77 40.93 -7.61
C LEU A 356 11.28 42.16 -6.87
N PHE A 357 11.12 43.34 -7.51
CA PHE A 357 11.26 44.62 -6.85
C PHE A 357 9.96 45.40 -6.97
N VAL A 358 9.38 45.75 -5.83
CA VAL A 358 8.09 46.45 -5.74
C VAL A 358 8.34 47.84 -5.17
N PRO A 359 8.31 48.91 -6.01
CA PRO A 359 8.40 50.28 -5.52
C PRO A 359 7.26 50.59 -4.55
N TYR A 360 7.49 51.40 -3.53
CA TYR A 360 6.48 51.78 -2.54
C TYR A 360 5.22 52.37 -3.16
N GLU A 361 5.34 53.12 -4.26
CA GLU A 361 4.23 53.71 -5.00
C GLU A 361 3.31 52.64 -5.64
N GLN A 362 3.84 51.46 -5.90
CA GLN A 362 3.12 50.37 -6.55
C GLN A 362 2.62 49.26 -5.58
N LEU A 363 2.81 49.41 -4.26
CA LEU A 363 2.40 48.45 -3.27
C LEU A 363 0.90 48.12 -3.34
N SER A 364 0.04 49.07 -3.64
CA SER A 364 -1.40 48.83 -3.80
C SER A 364 -1.71 47.86 -4.93
N ASN A 365 -1.05 48.05 -6.09
CA ASN A 365 -1.20 47.19 -7.26
C ASN A 365 -0.61 45.80 -7.00
N TYR A 366 0.56 45.75 -6.37
CA TYR A 366 1.19 44.50 -5.96
C TYR A 366 0.30 43.69 -4.99
N ASN A 367 -0.30 44.32 -3.99
CA ASN A 367 -1.19 43.64 -3.05
C ASN A 367 -2.39 42.97 -3.72
N ALA A 368 -2.87 43.50 -4.86
CA ALA A 368 -3.93 42.87 -5.63
C ALA A 368 -3.50 41.55 -6.31
N VAL A 369 -2.21 41.42 -6.67
CA VAL A 369 -1.67 40.22 -7.32
C VAL A 369 -0.93 39.30 -6.34
N LYS A 370 -0.56 39.76 -5.17
CA LYS A 370 0.11 39.00 -4.11
C LYS A 370 -0.52 37.62 -3.80
N PRO A 371 -1.86 37.44 -3.83
CA PRO A 371 -2.44 36.10 -3.59
C PRO A 371 -2.05 35.02 -4.62
N TYR A 372 -1.47 35.40 -5.75
CA TYR A 372 -1.07 34.48 -6.82
C TYR A 372 0.40 34.07 -6.76
N LEU A 373 1.15 34.48 -5.73
CA LEU A 373 2.54 34.07 -5.51
C LEU A 373 2.75 33.61 -4.06
N LYS A 374 3.88 32.94 -3.84
CA LYS A 374 4.41 32.65 -2.51
C LYS A 374 5.70 33.41 -2.29
N GLU A 375 5.72 34.30 -1.30
CA GLU A 375 6.95 35.00 -0.88
C GLU A 375 7.82 34.01 -0.08
N ARG A 376 9.08 33.85 -0.50
CA ARG A 376 10.10 33.05 0.19
C ARG A 376 10.90 33.90 1.17
N LYS A 377 11.33 35.05 0.72
CA LYS A 377 12.06 36.04 1.48
C LYS A 377 11.68 37.45 1.03
N SER A 378 11.63 38.38 1.94
CA SER A 378 11.42 39.78 1.58
C SER A 378 12.32 40.69 2.41
N GLU A 379 12.83 41.77 1.75
CA GLU A 379 13.69 42.77 2.36
C GLU A 379 13.19 44.17 1.94
N PHE A 380 13.07 45.07 2.91
CA PHE A 380 12.73 46.45 2.65
C PHE A 380 14.00 47.25 2.32
N THR A 381 13.94 48.05 1.28
CA THR A 381 14.99 48.97 0.85
C THR A 381 14.47 50.41 0.89
N ASP A 382 15.33 51.43 0.69
CA ASP A 382 14.92 52.83 0.72
C ASP A 382 13.82 53.17 -0.31
N ASN A 383 13.76 52.46 -1.45
CA ASN A 383 12.88 52.78 -2.57
C ASN A 383 11.76 51.75 -2.83
N GLY A 384 11.70 50.67 -2.06
CA GLY A 384 10.72 49.60 -2.28
C GLY A 384 11.02 48.33 -1.51
N GLN A 385 10.34 47.27 -1.86
CA GLN A 385 10.47 45.93 -1.27
C GLN A 385 11.10 44.97 -2.30
N LYS A 386 12.19 44.34 -1.94
CA LYS A 386 12.79 43.23 -2.69
C LYS A 386 12.23 41.90 -2.18
N ILE A 387 11.72 41.07 -3.09
CA ILE A 387 10.99 39.87 -2.76
C ILE A 387 11.54 38.72 -3.59
N ASP A 388 11.99 37.66 -2.91
CA ASP A 388 12.25 36.36 -3.52
C ASP A 388 10.95 35.55 -3.49
N ALA A 389 10.43 35.17 -4.66
CA ALA A 389 9.12 34.59 -4.80
C ALA A 389 9.07 33.39 -5.73
N VAL A 390 8.06 32.55 -5.49
CA VAL A 390 7.65 31.46 -6.38
C VAL A 390 6.29 31.81 -6.97
N ILE A 391 6.19 31.76 -8.28
CA ILE A 391 4.99 32.13 -9.03
C ILE A 391 4.60 30.96 -9.92
N PRO A 392 3.35 30.45 -9.86
CA PRO A 392 2.85 29.55 -10.89
C PRO A 392 2.96 30.20 -12.27
N THR A 393 3.60 29.53 -13.24
CA THR A 393 3.98 30.10 -14.56
C THR A 393 2.81 30.78 -15.26
N ARG A 394 1.58 30.27 -15.12
CA ARG A 394 0.37 30.89 -15.70
C ARG A 394 0.03 32.29 -15.15
N TYR A 395 0.59 32.66 -13.99
CA TYR A 395 0.41 34.02 -13.42
C TYR A 395 1.64 34.89 -13.60
N ALA A 396 2.69 34.40 -14.26
CA ALA A 396 3.94 35.13 -14.45
C ALA A 396 3.72 36.53 -15.08
N ASP A 397 2.82 36.63 -16.05
CA ASP A 397 2.51 37.91 -16.74
C ASP A 397 2.04 39.00 -15.76
N LYS A 398 1.35 38.64 -14.67
CA LYS A 398 0.89 39.61 -13.66
C LYS A 398 2.03 40.26 -12.89
N PHE A 399 3.19 39.60 -12.85
CA PHE A 399 4.36 40.03 -12.09
C PHE A 399 5.47 40.61 -12.97
N THR A 400 5.33 40.58 -14.31
CA THR A 400 6.31 41.15 -15.26
C THR A 400 6.74 42.55 -14.90
N PRO A 401 5.86 43.48 -14.43
CA PRO A 401 6.27 44.85 -14.06
C PRO A 401 7.22 44.91 -12.86
N TYR A 402 7.23 43.86 -12.02
CA TYR A 402 8.00 43.80 -10.78
C TYR A 402 9.24 42.92 -10.90
N MET A 403 9.38 42.11 -11.96
CA MET A 403 10.52 41.20 -12.13
C MET A 403 11.82 41.98 -12.28
N ILE A 404 12.80 41.66 -11.45
CA ILE A 404 14.17 42.17 -11.65
C ILE A 404 14.70 41.43 -12.87
N LYS A 405 15.02 42.19 -13.94
CA LYS A 405 15.70 41.61 -15.10
C LYS A 405 17.08 41.18 -14.64
N THR A 406 17.26 39.85 -14.50
CA THR A 406 18.59 39.27 -14.40
C THR A 406 19.24 39.47 -15.76
N GLU A 407 20.26 40.34 -15.85
CA GLU A 407 21.15 40.36 -17.03
C GLU A 407 21.68 38.92 -17.18
N ALA A 408 21.47 38.37 -18.38
CA ALA A 408 21.81 36.99 -18.76
C ALA A 408 23.33 36.78 -18.78
#